data_264a0101114cd31214e1ddf52c4414e0
#
_entry.id   264a0101114cd31214e1ddf52c4414e0
#
_cell.length_a   1.000
_cell.length_b   1.000
_cell.length_c   1.000
_cell.angle_alpha   90.00
_cell.angle_beta   90.00
_cell.angle_gamma   90.00
#
_symmetry.space_group_name_H-M   'P 1'
#
loop_
_entity.id
_entity.type
_entity.pdbx_description
1 polymer ?
#
loop_
_entity_poly.entity_id
_entity_poly.type
_entity_poly.pdbx_seq_one_letter_code
_entity_poly.pdbx_strand_id
1 'polypeptide(L)'
;DFVEQVKLHTAMLKKEFGVKPTAFRNTELIYSDEIGAMVAGMGFRTMLAEGAKHVLGWKSPNYVYANAIDQKLRLLLRNYKLSDDIAFRFSNKSWDQWPLTADKYVQWLASDETPGEVINLFMDYETFGEHQNADTGIFEFMRALPKAILARKNGLEFATVTEAAKKHQPV
;
A
#
# COMPACT_ATOMS: atom_id res chain seq x y z
N ASP A 1 13.16 -9.59 21.35
CA ASP A 1 12.42 -8.34 21.43
C ASP A 1 12.25 -7.74 20.03
N PHE A 2 11.40 -6.71 19.88
CA PHE A 2 11.06 -6.12 18.58
C PHE A 2 12.29 -5.54 17.84
N VAL A 3 13.08 -4.75 18.53
CA VAL A 3 14.28 -4.11 17.94
C VAL A 3 15.30 -5.14 17.46
N GLU A 4 15.49 -6.20 18.21
CA GLU A 4 16.41 -7.29 17.85
C GLU A 4 15.92 -8.04 16.60
N GLN A 5 14.63 -8.34 16.51
CA GLN A 5 14.05 -8.99 15.34
C GLN A 5 14.22 -8.12 14.08
N VAL A 6 13.99 -6.81 14.18
CA VAL A 6 14.18 -5.88 13.07
C VAL A 6 15.65 -5.83 12.64
N LYS A 7 16.60 -5.85 13.58
CA LYS A 7 18.04 -5.90 13.26
C LYS A 7 18.42 -7.19 12.54
N LEU A 8 17.95 -8.33 13.03
CA LEU A 8 18.20 -9.64 12.41
C LEU A 8 17.64 -9.70 10.99
N HIS A 9 16.39 -9.25 10.81
CA HIS A 9 15.76 -9.21 9.49
C HIS A 9 16.48 -8.24 8.53
N THR A 10 16.87 -7.07 8.99
CA THR A 10 17.66 -6.11 8.22
C THR A 10 19.00 -6.69 7.78
N ALA A 11 19.69 -7.39 8.69
CA ALA A 11 20.96 -8.05 8.38
C ALA A 11 20.78 -9.16 7.33
N MET A 12 19.70 -9.93 7.44
CA MET A 12 19.36 -10.97 6.47
C MET A 12 19.08 -10.36 5.08
N LEU A 13 18.25 -9.31 4.99
CA LEU A 13 17.97 -8.63 3.73
C LEU A 13 19.25 -8.06 3.09
N LYS A 14 20.13 -7.47 3.90
CA LYS A 14 21.43 -6.98 3.41
C LYS A 14 22.31 -8.11 2.89
N LYS A 15 22.34 -9.25 3.57
CA LYS A 15 23.12 -10.42 3.16
C LYS A 15 22.61 -11.00 1.84
N GLU A 16 21.30 -11.19 1.71
CA GLU A 16 20.69 -11.88 0.55
C GLU A 16 20.55 -10.97 -0.68
N PHE A 17 20.25 -9.68 -0.48
CA PHE A 17 19.96 -8.74 -1.56
C PHE A 17 20.97 -7.59 -1.71
N GLY A 18 21.96 -7.49 -0.84
CA GLY A 18 22.99 -6.45 -0.91
C GLY A 18 22.54 -5.05 -0.52
N VAL A 19 21.28 -4.86 -0.12
CA VAL A 19 20.68 -3.54 0.18
C VAL A 19 20.21 -3.44 1.62
N LYS A 20 20.34 -2.24 2.20
CA LYS A 20 19.76 -1.92 3.51
C LYS A 20 18.37 -1.35 3.31
N PRO A 21 17.31 -1.93 3.89
CA PRO A 21 15.97 -1.39 3.77
C PRO A 21 15.85 -0.02 4.46
N THR A 22 15.07 0.88 3.86
CA THR A 22 14.78 2.22 4.38
C THR A 22 13.29 2.41 4.68
N ALA A 23 12.46 1.49 4.22
CA ALA A 23 11.02 1.44 4.49
C ALA A 23 10.72 0.26 5.42
N PHE A 24 9.70 0.41 6.23
CA PHE A 24 9.27 -0.58 7.22
C PHE A 24 7.77 -0.88 7.06
N ARG A 25 7.42 -2.15 7.18
CA ARG A 25 6.04 -2.61 7.33
C ARG A 25 5.96 -3.52 8.55
N ASN A 26 5.10 -3.20 9.48
CA ASN A 26 4.83 -4.09 10.61
C ASN A 26 3.85 -5.20 10.17
N THR A 27 3.84 -6.31 10.91
CA THR A 27 2.83 -7.35 10.72
C THR A 27 1.44 -6.75 10.85
N GLU A 28 0.48 -7.23 10.05
CA GLU A 28 -0.90 -6.73 10.02
C GLU A 28 -1.04 -5.19 9.89
N LEU A 29 -0.02 -4.51 9.37
CA LEU A 29 0.03 -3.05 9.29
C LEU A 29 -0.17 -2.34 10.65
N ILE A 30 0.11 -3.01 11.76
CA ILE A 30 -0.05 -2.47 13.11
C ILE A 30 0.82 -1.22 13.28
N TYR A 31 0.18 -0.15 13.72
CA TYR A 31 0.80 1.14 13.92
C TYR A 31 0.27 1.82 15.18
N SER A 32 1.17 2.49 15.87
CA SER A 32 0.89 3.62 16.79
C SER A 32 2.01 4.65 16.62
N ASP A 33 1.82 5.85 17.14
CA ASP A 33 2.85 6.89 17.04
C ASP A 33 4.13 6.50 17.79
N GLU A 34 4.02 5.75 18.89
CA GLU A 34 5.16 5.22 19.64
C GLU A 34 5.93 4.15 18.85
N ILE A 35 5.20 3.23 18.18
CA ILE A 35 5.82 2.24 17.29
C ILE A 35 6.53 2.95 16.14
N GLY A 36 5.90 3.95 15.55
CA GLY A 36 6.48 4.75 14.48
C GLY A 36 7.75 5.47 14.94
N ALA A 37 7.74 6.11 16.11
CA ALA A 37 8.93 6.76 16.68
C ALA A 37 10.08 5.76 16.95
N MET A 38 9.75 4.56 17.44
CA MET A 38 10.74 3.49 17.62
C MET A 38 11.34 3.06 16.27
N VAL A 39 10.53 2.89 15.24
CA VAL A 39 10.94 2.55 13.86
C VAL A 39 11.85 3.64 13.30
N ALA A 40 11.47 4.92 13.47
CA ALA A 40 12.28 6.06 13.08
C ALA A 40 13.66 6.07 13.78
N GLY A 41 13.69 5.77 15.09
CA GLY A 41 14.90 5.63 15.90
C GLY A 41 15.84 4.53 15.41
N MET A 42 15.33 3.49 14.76
CA MET A 42 16.12 2.45 14.09
C MET A 42 16.68 2.88 12.72
N GLY A 43 16.35 4.07 12.23
CA GLY A 43 16.88 4.65 11.00
C GLY A 43 15.98 4.50 9.78
N PHE A 44 14.78 3.95 9.90
CA PHE A 44 13.81 3.94 8.83
C PHE A 44 13.23 5.35 8.58
N ARG A 45 12.77 5.61 7.37
CA ARG A 45 12.23 6.92 6.96
C ARG A 45 10.82 6.84 6.43
N THR A 46 10.34 5.64 6.14
CA THR A 46 8.98 5.41 5.65
C THR A 46 8.41 4.19 6.35
N MET A 47 7.15 4.26 6.76
CA MET A 47 6.42 3.13 7.32
C MET A 47 5.06 2.99 6.62
N LEU A 48 4.68 1.75 6.36
CA LEU A 48 3.38 1.38 5.82
C LEU A 48 2.44 1.08 6.98
N ALA A 49 1.22 1.61 6.93
CA ALA A 49 0.20 1.41 7.95
C ALA A 49 -1.20 1.28 7.34
N GLU A 50 -2.16 0.83 8.12
CA GLU A 50 -3.55 0.76 7.69
C GLU A 50 -4.17 2.17 7.61
N GLY A 51 -4.94 2.41 6.55
CA GLY A 51 -5.74 3.63 6.39
C GLY A 51 -7.08 3.55 7.12
N ALA A 52 -7.03 3.31 8.43
CA ALA A 52 -8.20 3.05 9.25
C ALA A 52 -9.17 4.23 9.28
N LYS A 53 -10.37 4.05 8.69
CA LYS A 53 -11.37 5.11 8.54
C LYS A 53 -11.77 5.76 9.86
N HIS A 54 -11.89 4.99 10.95
CA HIS A 54 -12.26 5.51 12.26
C HIS A 54 -11.19 6.42 12.88
N VAL A 55 -9.92 6.28 12.46
CA VAL A 55 -8.81 7.15 12.86
C VAL A 55 -8.70 8.35 11.92
N LEU A 56 -8.79 8.12 10.62
CA LEU A 56 -8.69 9.18 9.60
C LEU A 56 -9.90 10.12 9.60
N GLY A 57 -11.08 9.63 10.00
CA GLY A 57 -12.32 10.39 9.95
C GLY A 57 -12.67 10.79 8.49
N TRP A 58 -12.63 12.09 8.21
CA TRP A 58 -12.91 12.65 6.89
C TRP A 58 -11.66 12.69 5.97
N LYS A 59 -10.46 12.47 6.52
CA LYS A 59 -9.20 12.48 5.75
C LYS A 59 -9.09 11.27 4.84
N SER A 60 -8.35 11.43 3.73
CA SER A 60 -8.10 10.37 2.76
C SER A 60 -6.80 9.63 3.06
N PRO A 61 -6.73 8.29 2.88
CA PRO A 61 -5.48 7.55 2.94
C PRO A 61 -4.54 7.83 1.76
N ASN A 62 -4.99 8.59 0.77
CA ASN A 62 -4.27 8.84 -0.48
C ASN A 62 -3.31 10.04 -0.40
N TYR A 63 -2.87 10.40 0.79
CA TYR A 63 -1.84 11.40 1.05
C TYR A 63 -0.69 10.79 1.84
N VAL A 64 0.47 11.43 1.78
CA VAL A 64 1.58 11.11 2.67
C VAL A 64 1.30 11.75 4.02
N TYR A 65 1.51 11.00 5.10
CA TYR A 65 1.39 11.49 6.47
C TYR A 65 2.76 11.49 7.15
N ALA A 66 2.85 12.09 8.32
CA ALA A 66 4.02 11.99 9.17
C ALA A 66 3.66 11.39 10.52
N ASN A 67 4.61 10.72 11.16
CA ASN A 67 4.46 10.29 12.54
C ASN A 67 4.38 11.51 13.47
N ALA A 68 3.46 11.52 14.41
CA ALA A 68 3.24 12.68 15.27
C ALA A 68 4.40 12.96 16.24
N ILE A 69 5.16 11.91 16.64
CA ILE A 69 6.29 12.03 17.57
C ILE A 69 7.60 12.33 16.80
N ASP A 70 7.87 11.61 15.71
CA ASP A 70 9.04 11.86 14.84
C ASP A 70 8.58 12.17 13.41
N GLN A 71 8.40 13.44 13.11
CA GLN A 71 7.91 13.91 11.81
C GLN A 71 8.85 13.59 10.62
N LYS A 72 10.05 13.07 10.86
CA LYS A 72 10.93 12.58 9.78
C LYS A 72 10.48 11.24 9.22
N LEU A 73 9.66 10.47 9.96
CA LEU A 73 9.07 9.25 9.47
C LEU A 73 7.81 9.56 8.67
N ARG A 74 7.82 9.21 7.39
CA ARG A 74 6.68 9.30 6.49
C ARG A 74 5.80 8.06 6.63
N LEU A 75 4.50 8.26 6.58
CA LEU A 75 3.52 7.19 6.62
C LEU A 75 2.79 7.11 5.29
N LEU A 76 2.74 5.92 4.72
CA LEU A 76 1.92 5.58 3.56
C LEU A 76 0.79 4.67 4.05
N LEU A 77 -0.44 5.12 3.85
CA LEU A 77 -1.62 4.47 4.40
C LEU A 77 -2.32 3.63 3.34
N ARG A 78 -2.71 2.41 3.71
CA ARG A 78 -3.45 1.51 2.83
C ARG A 78 -4.79 2.13 2.44
N ASN A 79 -5.07 2.22 1.15
CA ASN A 79 -6.43 2.43 0.69
C ASN A 79 -7.19 1.10 0.79
N TYR A 80 -7.84 0.89 1.94
CA TYR A 80 -8.50 -0.39 2.24
C TYR A 80 -9.61 -0.72 1.25
N LYS A 81 -10.41 0.28 0.84
CA LYS A 81 -11.53 0.07 -0.10
C LYS A 81 -11.03 -0.50 -1.43
N LEU A 82 -10.09 0.18 -2.06
CA LEU A 82 -9.55 -0.26 -3.35
C LEU A 82 -8.73 -1.56 -3.22
N SER A 83 -8.00 -1.75 -2.12
CA SER A 83 -7.29 -3.00 -1.88
C SER A 83 -8.24 -4.17 -1.68
N ASP A 84 -9.31 -4.00 -0.92
CA ASP A 84 -10.31 -5.02 -0.63
C ASP A 84 -11.17 -5.36 -1.86
N ASP A 85 -11.34 -4.42 -2.79
CA ASP A 85 -12.02 -4.68 -4.07
C ASP A 85 -11.29 -5.77 -4.87
N ILE A 86 -9.96 -5.82 -4.79
CA ILE A 86 -9.16 -6.89 -5.37
C ILE A 86 -9.10 -8.11 -4.43
N ALA A 87 -8.75 -7.90 -3.16
CA ALA A 87 -8.45 -9.00 -2.26
C ALA A 87 -9.67 -9.87 -1.91
N PHE A 88 -10.83 -9.25 -1.69
CA PHE A 88 -12.00 -9.94 -1.14
C PHE A 88 -13.24 -9.89 -2.03
N ARG A 89 -13.40 -8.84 -2.84
CA ARG A 89 -14.63 -8.68 -3.66
C ARG A 89 -14.50 -9.18 -5.09
N PHE A 90 -13.27 -9.41 -5.59
CA PHE A 90 -12.98 -9.72 -6.99
C PHE A 90 -13.82 -10.87 -7.56
N SER A 91 -13.92 -11.98 -6.86
CA SER A 91 -14.69 -13.16 -7.27
C SER A 91 -16.15 -13.17 -6.83
N ASN A 92 -16.59 -12.18 -6.05
CA ASN A 92 -17.96 -12.13 -5.55
C ASN A 92 -18.93 -11.70 -6.64
N LYS A 93 -19.62 -12.67 -7.26
CA LYS A 93 -20.60 -12.43 -8.33
C LYS A 93 -21.85 -11.64 -7.87
N SER A 94 -22.09 -11.56 -6.55
CA SER A 94 -23.18 -10.77 -5.97
C SER A 94 -22.79 -9.32 -5.69
N TRP A 95 -21.52 -8.97 -5.89
CA TRP A 95 -21.08 -7.60 -5.75
C TRP A 95 -21.59 -6.77 -6.93
N ASP A 96 -22.18 -5.62 -6.64
CA ASP A 96 -22.78 -4.71 -7.64
C ASP A 96 -21.80 -4.21 -8.71
N GLN A 97 -20.49 -4.25 -8.39
CA GLN A 97 -19.42 -3.88 -9.29
C GLN A 97 -18.77 -5.08 -10.02
N TRP A 98 -19.27 -6.29 -9.80
CA TRP A 98 -18.78 -7.46 -10.54
C TRP A 98 -19.21 -7.42 -12.03
N PRO A 99 -18.36 -7.83 -13.01
CA PRO A 99 -16.96 -8.22 -12.84
C PRO A 99 -16.03 -7.01 -12.72
N LEU A 100 -14.97 -7.14 -11.94
CA LEU A 100 -13.92 -6.13 -11.87
C LEU A 100 -12.91 -6.36 -12.99
N THR A 101 -12.90 -5.45 -13.97
CA THR A 101 -11.91 -5.45 -15.05
C THR A 101 -10.79 -4.44 -14.76
N ALA A 102 -9.62 -4.63 -15.41
CA ALA A 102 -8.50 -3.71 -15.26
C ALA A 102 -8.88 -2.27 -15.69
N ASP A 103 -9.59 -2.11 -16.79
CA ASP A 103 -10.04 -0.81 -17.28
C ASP A 103 -10.98 -0.11 -16.30
N LYS A 104 -11.95 -0.85 -15.73
CA LYS A 104 -12.87 -0.34 -14.71
C LYS A 104 -12.11 0.09 -13.46
N TYR A 105 -11.16 -0.73 -13.01
CA TYR A 105 -10.36 -0.41 -11.83
C TYR A 105 -9.48 0.83 -12.04
N VAL A 106 -8.85 0.96 -13.22
CA VAL A 106 -8.07 2.17 -13.57
C VAL A 106 -8.96 3.41 -13.64
N GLN A 107 -10.23 3.30 -14.06
CA GLN A 107 -11.17 4.42 -13.98
C GLN A 107 -11.36 4.89 -12.53
N TRP A 108 -11.50 3.98 -11.58
CA TRP A 108 -11.62 4.33 -10.16
C TRP A 108 -10.36 4.97 -9.60
N LEU A 109 -9.17 4.43 -9.95
CA LEU A 109 -7.90 5.02 -9.52
C LEU A 109 -7.72 6.46 -10.01
N ALA A 110 -8.28 6.78 -11.18
CA ALA A 110 -8.13 8.07 -11.84
C ALA A 110 -9.33 9.00 -11.65
N SER A 111 -10.31 8.63 -10.84
CA SER A 111 -11.52 9.43 -10.65
C SER A 111 -11.32 10.51 -9.57
N ASP A 112 -12.11 11.58 -9.69
CA ASP A 112 -12.18 12.64 -8.68
C ASP A 112 -12.72 12.14 -7.32
N GLU A 113 -13.33 10.95 -7.30
CA GLU A 113 -13.77 10.28 -6.07
C GLU A 113 -12.60 9.62 -5.30
N THR A 114 -11.42 9.56 -5.92
CA THR A 114 -10.19 9.03 -5.31
C THR A 114 -9.15 10.16 -5.18
N PRO A 115 -9.47 11.26 -4.48
CA PRO A 115 -8.56 12.40 -4.39
C PRO A 115 -7.30 12.05 -3.60
N GLY A 116 -6.17 12.60 -4.02
CA GLY A 116 -4.91 12.41 -3.33
C GLY A 116 -3.69 12.50 -4.25
N GLU A 117 -2.54 12.27 -3.68
CA GLU A 117 -1.24 12.31 -4.35
C GLU A 117 -0.64 10.92 -4.53
N VAL A 118 -1.07 9.96 -3.72
CA VAL A 118 -0.61 8.57 -3.73
C VAL A 118 -1.80 7.62 -3.55
N ILE A 119 -1.74 6.45 -4.14
CA ILE A 119 -2.71 5.39 -3.90
C ILE A 119 -1.94 4.13 -3.50
N ASN A 120 -2.11 3.72 -2.25
CA ASN A 120 -1.39 2.59 -1.69
C ASN A 120 -2.31 1.35 -1.68
N LEU A 121 -2.02 0.40 -2.55
CA LEU A 121 -2.74 -0.86 -2.65
C LEU A 121 -1.90 -1.94 -1.95
N PHE A 122 -2.27 -2.27 -0.72
CA PHE A 122 -1.58 -3.28 0.09
C PHE A 122 -2.49 -4.49 0.28
N MET A 123 -1.99 -5.67 -0.04
CA MET A 123 -2.68 -6.94 0.15
C MET A 123 -1.65 -8.07 0.27
N ASP A 124 -2.08 -9.18 0.81
CA ASP A 124 -1.23 -10.32 1.04
C ASP A 124 -0.99 -11.13 -0.24
N TYR A 125 0.12 -11.86 -0.29
CA TYR A 125 0.46 -12.69 -1.47
C TYR A 125 -0.56 -13.79 -1.71
N GLU A 126 -1.12 -14.38 -0.66
CA GLU A 126 -2.16 -15.41 -0.72
C GLU A 126 -3.46 -14.92 -1.38
N THR A 127 -3.64 -13.63 -1.51
CA THR A 127 -4.70 -13.06 -2.37
C THR A 127 -4.65 -13.67 -3.77
N PHE A 128 -3.44 -13.87 -4.32
CA PHE A 128 -3.22 -14.32 -5.68
C PHE A 128 -2.88 -15.81 -5.74
N GLY A 129 -3.88 -16.64 -5.78
CA GLY A 129 -3.76 -18.09 -5.93
C GLY A 129 -4.46 -18.91 -4.84
N GLU A 130 -4.64 -18.33 -3.64
CA GLU A 130 -5.38 -18.96 -2.55
C GLU A 130 -6.77 -18.34 -2.40
N HIS A 131 -6.86 -17.04 -2.03
CA HIS A 131 -8.16 -16.38 -1.88
C HIS A 131 -8.84 -16.14 -3.23
N GLN A 132 -8.09 -15.74 -4.22
CA GLN A 132 -8.52 -15.57 -5.60
C GLN A 132 -7.73 -16.57 -6.46
N ASN A 133 -8.30 -17.76 -6.70
CA ASN A 133 -7.67 -18.78 -7.52
C ASN A 133 -7.70 -18.44 -9.02
N ALA A 134 -7.07 -19.25 -9.86
CA ALA A 134 -6.96 -19.01 -11.30
C ALA A 134 -8.32 -18.88 -12.00
N ASP A 135 -9.32 -19.67 -11.56
CA ASP A 135 -10.66 -19.69 -12.18
C ASP A 135 -11.44 -18.39 -11.98
N THR A 136 -11.00 -17.53 -11.05
CA THR A 136 -11.61 -16.21 -10.84
C THR A 136 -11.21 -15.19 -11.91
N GLY A 137 -10.15 -15.43 -12.69
CA GLY A 137 -9.57 -14.49 -13.65
C GLY A 137 -8.62 -13.48 -13.02
N ILE A 138 -8.21 -13.68 -11.75
CA ILE A 138 -7.34 -12.74 -11.03
C ILE A 138 -5.98 -12.54 -11.72
N PHE A 139 -5.40 -13.59 -12.28
CA PHE A 139 -4.10 -13.51 -12.94
C PHE A 139 -4.16 -12.75 -14.27
N GLU A 140 -5.27 -12.88 -15.02
CA GLU A 140 -5.53 -12.08 -16.23
C GLU A 140 -5.69 -10.62 -15.87
N PHE A 141 -6.45 -10.32 -14.81
CA PHE A 141 -6.59 -8.98 -14.25
C PHE A 141 -5.20 -8.39 -13.89
N MET A 142 -4.37 -9.15 -13.16
CA MET A 142 -3.04 -8.70 -12.75
C MET A 142 -2.08 -8.46 -13.92
N ARG A 143 -2.20 -9.24 -15.02
CA ARG A 143 -1.43 -9.00 -16.25
C ARG A 143 -1.92 -7.77 -17.01
N ALA A 144 -3.23 -7.49 -16.98
CA ALA A 144 -3.83 -6.38 -17.69
C ALA A 144 -3.67 -5.05 -16.96
N LEU A 145 -3.74 -5.04 -15.63
CA LEU A 145 -3.75 -3.83 -14.81
C LEU A 145 -2.57 -2.89 -15.05
N PRO A 146 -1.30 -3.33 -15.03
CA PRO A 146 -0.17 -2.44 -15.29
C PRO A 146 -0.22 -1.82 -16.68
N LYS A 147 -0.62 -2.61 -17.67
CA LYS A 147 -0.76 -2.12 -19.06
C LYS A 147 -1.86 -1.06 -19.17
N ALA A 148 -3.00 -1.28 -18.51
CA ALA A 148 -4.11 -0.34 -18.50
C ALA A 148 -3.74 0.98 -17.79
N ILE A 149 -2.99 0.92 -16.69
CA ILE A 149 -2.48 2.11 -15.99
C ILE A 149 -1.56 2.90 -16.92
N LEU A 150 -0.55 2.26 -17.52
CA LEU A 150 0.46 2.92 -18.36
C LEU A 150 -0.10 3.43 -19.69
N ALA A 151 -1.12 2.78 -20.25
CA ALA A 151 -1.77 3.21 -21.48
C ALA A 151 -2.60 4.49 -21.29
N ARG A 152 -3.05 4.75 -20.07
CA ARG A 152 -3.90 5.90 -19.75
C ARG A 152 -3.02 7.11 -19.44
N LYS A 153 -3.04 8.12 -20.32
CA LYS A 153 -2.33 9.39 -20.14
C LYS A 153 -3.03 10.29 -19.09
N ASN A 154 -3.24 9.80 -17.89
CA ASN A 154 -4.04 10.46 -16.85
C ASN A 154 -3.24 10.85 -15.60
N GLY A 155 -1.89 10.85 -15.66
CA GLY A 155 -1.04 11.23 -14.55
C GLY A 155 -0.78 10.12 -13.51
N LEU A 156 -1.30 8.90 -13.71
CA LEU A 156 -0.94 7.76 -12.85
C LEU A 156 0.44 7.23 -13.25
N GLU A 157 1.28 6.98 -12.25
CA GLU A 157 2.60 6.37 -12.40
C GLU A 157 2.85 5.35 -11.29
N PHE A 158 3.72 4.39 -11.55
CA PHE A 158 4.20 3.50 -10.50
C PHE A 158 5.38 4.15 -9.76
N ALA A 159 5.41 3.97 -8.45
CA ALA A 159 6.50 4.43 -7.62
C ALA A 159 6.87 3.35 -6.59
N THR A 160 8.12 3.30 -6.21
CA THR A 160 8.52 2.56 -5.01
C THR A 160 8.04 3.30 -3.76
N VAL A 161 7.93 2.58 -2.65
CA VAL A 161 7.55 3.14 -1.34
C VAL A 161 8.40 4.37 -0.98
N THR A 162 9.71 4.28 -1.23
CA THR A 162 10.65 5.37 -0.90
C THR A 162 10.49 6.58 -1.83
N GLU A 163 10.22 6.36 -3.12
CA GLU A 163 9.96 7.44 -4.08
C GLU A 163 8.65 8.16 -3.75
N ALA A 164 7.57 7.43 -3.53
CA ALA A 164 6.28 8.00 -3.15
C ALA A 164 6.39 8.87 -1.87
N ALA A 165 7.06 8.35 -0.84
CA ALA A 165 7.26 9.08 0.41
C ALA A 165 8.15 10.33 0.30
N LYS A 166 9.05 10.39 -0.70
CA LYS A 166 9.93 11.55 -0.94
C LYS A 166 9.29 12.59 -1.85
N LYS A 167 8.43 12.16 -2.78
CA LYS A 167 7.86 13.02 -3.81
C LYS A 167 6.86 14.03 -3.24
N HIS A 168 6.12 13.64 -2.20
CA HIS A 168 5.05 14.43 -1.63
C HIS A 168 5.33 14.85 -0.20
N GLN A 169 4.84 16.03 0.17
CA GLN A 169 4.94 16.53 1.55
C GLN A 169 3.80 15.93 2.38
N PRO A 170 4.02 15.64 3.67
CA PRO A 170 2.95 15.17 4.54
C PRO A 170 1.91 16.26 4.78
N VAL A 171 0.65 15.84 4.87
CA VAL A 171 -0.50 16.66 5.22
C VAL A 171 -0.80 16.63 6.70
#